data_89de47ff2d38db71df0b78d2e99151ea
#
_entry.id   89de47ff2d38db71df0b78d2e99151ea
#
_cell.length_a   1.000
_cell.length_b   1.000
_cell.length_c   1.000
_cell.angle_alpha   90.00
_cell.angle_beta   90.00
_cell.angle_gamma   90.00
#
_symmetry.space_group_name_H-M   'P 1'
#
loop_
_entity.id
_entity.type
_entity.pdbx_description
1 polymer ?
#
loop_
_entity_poly.entity_id
_entity_poly.type
_entity_poly.pdbx_seq_one_letter_code
_entity_poly.pdbx_strand_id
1 'polypeptide(L)'
;MYCCYFFCIKINYMEDSEINDLRGEGEFKGFSFSKFKKAEVKKELLNSLIHSKIEPACYWSAELICAGHYTDLWEIILLFFSKFVHLGNSSIGIYLEMRINDFKTIINNGYTDSTLRLRNNDKIRKLFCEIMCILCDAKRRHSFDNVKIKPDDMNMLTIKDKFKAPTASYGEEVLMTEDPKELFPFVNELAYSVTKTGNNQMMACYWIEWIFEYENRCKALKEKIFCERRNFAKVDSKCQKDIIWIIWDIFLKESEKRTKIIQKLMNALMSLFCLKYTTGCHKKRKNLMYLAISILCEDFTLEKEIIRHSQAGLVNTIKQKINSVYVQIKKNEESTGTEYLFHGMKSSNLESTIKKLDAMNSFGETFVPRL
;
A
#
# COMPACT_ATOMS: atom_id res chain seq x y z
N MET A 1 -17.15 40.71 16.71
CA MET A 1 -15.85 40.98 16.09
C MET A 1 -14.87 39.82 16.18
N TYR A 2 -15.20 38.72 16.87
CA TYR A 2 -14.32 37.52 17.00
C TYR A 2 -14.54 36.44 15.92
N CYS A 3 -15.64 36.50 15.16
CA CYS A 3 -15.96 35.46 14.16
C CYS A 3 -15.17 35.62 12.83
N CYS A 4 -14.82 36.87 12.46
CA CYS A 4 -14.05 37.12 11.22
C CYS A 4 -12.57 36.74 11.32
N TYR A 5 -11.98 36.82 12.53
CA TYR A 5 -10.57 36.46 12.72
C TYR A 5 -10.31 34.95 12.56
N PHE A 6 -11.29 34.11 12.98
CA PHE A 6 -11.19 32.67 12.80
C PHE A 6 -11.33 32.22 11.33
N PHE A 7 -12.09 32.96 10.53
CA PHE A 7 -12.27 32.65 9.11
C PHE A 7 -11.05 33.10 8.26
N CYS A 8 -10.45 34.23 8.58
CA CYS A 8 -9.20 34.69 7.95
C CYS A 8 -8.01 33.78 8.28
N ILE A 9 -7.90 33.30 9.53
CA ILE A 9 -6.85 32.33 9.90
C ILE A 9 -7.00 31.00 9.14
N LYS A 10 -8.25 30.56 8.86
CA LYS A 10 -8.50 29.32 8.12
C LYS A 10 -8.15 29.43 6.63
N ILE A 11 -8.36 30.57 6.01
CA ILE A 11 -8.02 30.85 4.61
C ILE A 11 -6.50 30.89 4.43
N ASN A 12 -5.78 31.61 5.30
CA ASN A 12 -4.32 31.72 5.26
C ASN A 12 -3.61 30.35 5.44
N TYR A 13 -4.13 29.44 6.29
CA TYR A 13 -3.55 28.11 6.49
C TYR A 13 -3.66 27.18 5.27
N MET A 14 -4.64 27.35 4.39
CA MET A 14 -4.74 26.55 3.18
C MET A 14 -3.75 27.07 2.10
N GLU A 15 -3.66 28.37 1.88
CA GLU A 15 -2.71 28.96 0.94
C GLU A 15 -1.25 28.71 1.35
N ASP A 16 -0.93 28.80 2.64
CA ASP A 16 0.40 28.52 3.17
C ASP A 16 0.81 27.04 3.03
N SER A 17 -0.13 26.08 2.94
CA SER A 17 0.17 24.66 2.83
C SER A 17 0.20 24.13 1.41
N GLU A 18 -0.16 24.94 0.41
CA GLU A 18 -0.14 24.57 -0.99
C GLU A 18 1.29 24.41 -1.49
N ILE A 19 1.61 23.24 -2.02
CA ILE A 19 2.93 22.92 -2.54
C ILE A 19 2.95 23.26 -4.02
N ASN A 20 3.80 24.22 -4.40
CA ASN A 20 3.95 24.76 -5.75
C ASN A 20 5.25 24.29 -6.44
N ASP A 21 5.89 23.27 -5.92
CA ASP A 21 7.12 22.70 -6.44
C ASP A 21 6.91 22.11 -7.85
N LEU A 22 7.74 22.50 -8.80
CA LEU A 22 7.66 22.12 -10.21
C LEU A 22 8.39 20.82 -10.55
N ARG A 23 9.09 20.20 -9.58
CA ARG A 23 9.77 18.93 -9.81
C ARG A 23 8.77 17.86 -10.29
N GLY A 24 9.14 17.14 -11.34
CA GLY A 24 8.37 16.04 -11.90
C GLY A 24 8.54 14.72 -11.15
N GLU A 25 7.71 13.72 -11.46
CA GLU A 25 7.78 12.39 -10.82
C GLU A 25 9.16 11.72 -10.95
N GLY A 26 9.88 11.97 -12.06
CA GLY A 26 11.21 11.41 -12.30
C GLY A 26 12.27 11.88 -11.32
N GLU A 27 12.16 13.11 -10.81
CA GLU A 27 13.11 13.69 -9.86
C GLU A 27 12.96 13.10 -8.46
N PHE A 28 11.77 12.60 -8.12
CA PHE A 28 11.51 11.90 -6.86
C PHE A 28 11.84 10.41 -6.92
N LYS A 29 12.40 9.91 -8.03
CA LYS A 29 12.76 8.50 -8.14
C LYS A 29 13.85 8.14 -7.12
N GLY A 30 13.47 7.39 -6.07
CA GLY A 30 14.40 6.97 -5.00
C GLY A 30 14.49 7.93 -3.82
N PHE A 31 13.85 9.10 -3.88
CA PHE A 31 13.87 10.12 -2.82
C PHE A 31 12.45 10.54 -2.45
N SER A 32 12.28 11.09 -1.25
CA SER A 32 11.08 11.80 -0.82
C SER A 32 11.10 13.26 -1.28
N PHE A 33 10.05 14.00 -0.95
CA PHE A 33 9.95 15.41 -1.30
C PHE A 33 11.11 16.24 -0.73
N SER A 34 11.50 15.99 0.51
CA SER A 34 12.60 16.68 1.22
C SER A 34 13.97 16.00 1.01
N LYS A 35 14.16 15.26 -0.08
CA LYS A 35 15.42 14.58 -0.46
C LYS A 35 15.90 13.47 0.49
N PHE A 36 15.08 12.98 1.40
CA PHE A 36 15.43 11.76 2.13
C PHE A 36 15.39 10.54 1.20
N LYS A 37 16.26 9.55 1.43
CA LYS A 37 16.18 8.29 0.69
C LYS A 37 14.83 7.62 0.93
N LYS A 38 14.13 7.25 -0.13
CA LYS A 38 12.80 6.62 -0.03
C LYS A 38 12.77 5.40 0.88
N ALA A 39 13.84 4.60 0.90
CA ALA A 39 13.95 3.44 1.78
C ALA A 39 13.98 3.84 3.26
N GLU A 40 14.65 4.94 3.61
CA GLU A 40 14.70 5.48 4.97
C GLU A 40 13.32 6.02 5.39
N VAL A 41 12.66 6.80 4.53
CA VAL A 41 11.29 7.30 4.80
C VAL A 41 10.32 6.14 5.06
N LYS A 42 10.39 5.09 4.25
CA LYS A 42 9.57 3.88 4.44
C LYS A 42 9.85 3.21 5.78
N LYS A 43 11.11 3.13 6.18
CA LYS A 43 11.53 2.55 7.46
C LYS A 43 11.03 3.41 8.63
N GLU A 44 11.18 4.73 8.55
CA GLU A 44 10.75 5.66 9.62
C GLU A 44 9.22 5.72 9.74
N LEU A 45 8.48 5.65 8.62
CA LEU A 45 7.02 5.52 8.66
C LEU A 45 6.61 4.24 9.38
N LEU A 46 7.21 3.09 9.02
CA LEU A 46 6.92 1.82 9.67
C LEU A 46 7.27 1.85 11.17
N ASN A 47 8.42 2.40 11.53
CA ASN A 47 8.83 2.58 12.92
C ASN A 47 7.84 3.46 13.70
N SER A 48 7.38 4.55 13.09
CA SER A 48 6.40 5.46 13.70
C SER A 48 5.09 4.74 13.99
N LEU A 49 4.61 3.92 13.05
CA LEU A 49 3.43 3.08 13.24
C LEU A 49 3.67 2.03 14.35
N ILE A 50 4.82 1.34 14.36
CA ILE A 50 5.16 0.34 15.39
C ILE A 50 5.17 0.96 16.79
N HIS A 51 5.63 2.18 16.94
CA HIS A 51 5.71 2.87 18.23
C HIS A 51 4.48 3.75 18.54
N SER A 52 3.40 3.67 17.75
CA SER A 52 2.18 4.46 17.92
C SER A 52 2.40 5.97 17.94
N LYS A 53 3.39 6.46 17.18
CA LYS A 53 3.73 7.88 17.09
C LYS A 53 2.96 8.53 15.94
N ILE A 54 1.80 9.13 16.24
CA ILE A 54 0.87 9.64 15.22
C ILE A 54 1.49 10.79 14.41
N GLU A 55 2.08 11.79 15.07
CA GLU A 55 2.66 12.96 14.38
C GLU A 55 3.78 12.56 13.40
N PRO A 56 4.80 11.77 13.80
CA PRO A 56 5.80 11.28 12.86
C PRO A 56 5.21 10.41 11.74
N ALA A 57 4.19 9.57 12.04
CA ALA A 57 3.53 8.77 11.01
C ALA A 57 2.83 9.65 9.97
N CYS A 58 2.16 10.71 10.40
CA CYS A 58 1.55 11.70 9.51
C CYS A 58 2.61 12.45 8.69
N TYR A 59 3.74 12.84 9.30
CA TYR A 59 4.84 13.52 8.62
C TYR A 59 5.44 12.64 7.50
N TRP A 60 5.87 11.43 7.83
CA TRP A 60 6.48 10.52 6.85
C TRP A 60 5.51 10.07 5.76
N SER A 61 4.21 9.93 6.07
CA SER A 61 3.20 9.67 5.05
C SER A 61 3.03 10.86 4.11
N ALA A 62 3.05 12.09 4.62
CA ALA A 62 2.95 13.31 3.82
C ALA A 62 4.20 13.50 2.93
N GLU A 63 5.41 13.15 3.38
CA GLU A 63 6.63 13.11 2.56
C GLU A 63 6.47 12.22 1.32
N LEU A 64 5.87 11.02 1.49
CA LEU A 64 5.59 10.12 0.38
C LEU A 64 4.50 10.66 -0.55
N ILE A 65 3.46 11.30 0.01
CA ILE A 65 2.36 11.92 -0.74
C ILE A 65 2.89 13.06 -1.60
N CYS A 66 3.71 13.94 -1.03
CA CYS A 66 4.28 15.08 -1.74
C CYS A 66 5.20 14.69 -2.90
N ALA A 67 5.85 13.52 -2.78
CA ALA A 67 6.69 12.93 -3.83
C ALA A 67 5.91 12.00 -4.80
N GLY A 68 4.58 11.84 -4.64
CA GLY A 68 3.77 10.95 -5.49
C GLY A 68 3.95 9.44 -5.23
N HIS A 69 4.61 9.04 -4.14
CA HIS A 69 4.92 7.63 -3.82
C HIS A 69 3.75 6.87 -3.19
N TYR A 70 2.54 7.00 -3.75
CA TYR A 70 1.32 6.37 -3.22
C TYR A 70 1.39 4.84 -3.16
N THR A 71 2.02 4.22 -4.15
CA THR A 71 2.17 2.75 -4.17
C THR A 71 3.01 2.28 -2.98
N ASP A 72 4.14 2.96 -2.69
CA ASP A 72 4.98 2.63 -1.55
C ASP A 72 4.26 2.87 -0.22
N LEU A 73 3.47 3.96 -0.12
CA LEU A 73 2.66 4.27 1.06
C LEU A 73 1.63 3.17 1.34
N TRP A 74 0.88 2.73 0.32
CA TRP A 74 -0.06 1.63 0.46
C TRP A 74 0.61 0.31 0.83
N GLU A 75 1.79 0.00 0.26
CA GLU A 75 2.54 -1.21 0.65
C GLU A 75 2.93 -1.22 2.14
N ILE A 76 3.29 -0.06 2.71
CA ILE A 76 3.59 0.04 4.15
C ILE A 76 2.32 -0.13 4.99
N ILE A 77 1.21 0.49 4.58
CA ILE A 77 -0.09 0.36 5.24
C ILE A 77 -0.52 -1.12 5.28
N LEU A 78 -0.45 -1.80 4.12
CA LEU A 78 -0.81 -3.22 4.00
C LEU A 78 0.11 -4.12 4.82
N LEU A 79 1.42 -3.85 4.79
CA LEU A 79 2.40 -4.58 5.60
C LEU A 79 2.12 -4.41 7.09
N PHE A 80 1.93 -3.17 7.54
CA PHE A 80 1.67 -2.90 8.94
C PHE A 80 0.37 -3.55 9.41
N PHE A 81 -0.71 -3.39 8.65
CA PHE A 81 -1.99 -4.03 8.94
C PHE A 81 -1.86 -5.55 9.04
N SER A 82 -1.32 -6.20 7.99
CA SER A 82 -1.31 -7.65 7.92
C SER A 82 -0.32 -8.32 8.86
N LYS A 83 0.79 -7.67 9.18
CA LYS A 83 1.85 -8.25 10.01
C LYS A 83 1.73 -7.88 11.50
N PHE A 84 1.38 -6.62 11.81
CA PHE A 84 1.45 -6.11 13.19
C PHE A 84 0.07 -5.97 13.84
N VAL A 85 -0.93 -5.51 13.10
CA VAL A 85 -2.32 -5.46 13.59
C VAL A 85 -2.94 -6.85 13.53
N HIS A 86 -2.89 -7.49 12.35
CA HIS A 86 -3.31 -8.87 12.13
C HIS A 86 -4.72 -9.14 12.72
N LEU A 87 -4.91 -10.22 13.50
CA LEU A 87 -6.17 -10.51 14.19
C LEU A 87 -6.47 -9.59 15.38
N GLY A 88 -5.55 -8.70 15.75
CA GLY A 88 -5.81 -7.72 16.82
C GLY A 88 -6.99 -6.79 16.51
N ASN A 89 -7.15 -6.41 15.22
CA ASN A 89 -8.35 -5.75 14.68
C ASN A 89 -8.49 -6.04 13.19
N SER A 90 -9.05 -7.19 12.84
CA SER A 90 -9.24 -7.62 11.45
C SER A 90 -10.26 -6.75 10.69
N SER A 91 -11.17 -6.05 11.39
CA SER A 91 -12.15 -5.13 10.78
C SER A 91 -11.49 -3.98 10.02
N ILE A 92 -10.24 -3.64 10.36
CA ILE A 92 -9.43 -2.66 9.63
C ILE A 92 -9.23 -3.08 8.16
N GLY A 93 -9.23 -4.39 7.84
CA GLY A 93 -9.17 -4.85 6.46
C GLY A 93 -10.32 -4.33 5.59
N ILE A 94 -11.55 -4.38 6.10
CA ILE A 94 -12.73 -3.85 5.40
C ILE A 94 -12.64 -2.31 5.31
N TYR A 95 -12.19 -1.65 6.38
CA TYR A 95 -11.98 -0.21 6.38
C TYR A 95 -10.96 0.21 5.32
N LEU A 96 -9.81 -0.45 5.24
CA LEU A 96 -8.78 -0.14 4.24
C LEU A 96 -9.26 -0.36 2.81
N GLU A 97 -10.07 -1.41 2.56
CA GLU A 97 -10.71 -1.60 1.25
C GLU A 97 -11.60 -0.41 0.88
N MET A 98 -12.42 0.09 1.81
CA MET A 98 -13.24 1.29 1.59
C MET A 98 -12.35 2.51 1.27
N ARG A 99 -11.28 2.73 2.05
CA ARG A 99 -10.35 3.87 1.83
C ARG A 99 -9.62 3.79 0.50
N ILE A 100 -9.24 2.59 0.04
CA ILE A 100 -8.67 2.39 -1.30
C ILE A 100 -9.68 2.75 -2.40
N ASN A 101 -10.94 2.41 -2.22
CA ASN A 101 -11.98 2.76 -3.19
C ASN A 101 -12.23 4.27 -3.22
N ASP A 102 -12.23 4.95 -2.06
CA ASP A 102 -12.29 6.41 -2.00
C ASP A 102 -11.09 7.05 -2.70
N PHE A 103 -9.89 6.53 -2.46
CA PHE A 103 -8.66 6.99 -3.12
C PHE A 103 -8.74 6.85 -4.65
N LYS A 104 -9.20 5.68 -5.15
CA LYS A 104 -9.40 5.45 -6.59
C LYS A 104 -10.43 6.43 -7.17
N THR A 105 -11.53 6.67 -6.46
CA THR A 105 -12.56 7.61 -6.88
C THR A 105 -12.01 9.03 -7.01
N ILE A 106 -11.18 9.48 -6.07
CA ILE A 106 -10.54 10.79 -6.13
C ILE A 106 -9.60 10.90 -7.33
N ILE A 107 -8.79 9.86 -7.60
CA ILE A 107 -7.89 9.83 -8.77
C ILE A 107 -8.68 9.95 -10.06
N ASN A 108 -9.74 9.16 -10.22
CA ASN A 108 -10.54 9.12 -11.44
C ASN A 108 -11.29 10.43 -11.69
N ASN A 109 -11.52 11.25 -10.67
CA ASN A 109 -12.18 12.55 -10.75
C ASN A 109 -11.23 13.70 -11.14
N GLY A 110 -10.25 13.47 -12.02
CA GLY A 110 -9.43 14.53 -12.62
C GLY A 110 -7.95 14.55 -12.25
N TYR A 111 -7.42 13.44 -11.71
CA TYR A 111 -6.00 13.31 -11.33
C TYR A 111 -5.29 12.15 -12.04
N THR A 112 -5.86 11.68 -13.16
CA THR A 112 -5.30 10.55 -13.92
C THR A 112 -3.98 10.90 -14.59
N ASP A 113 -3.80 12.17 -14.98
CA ASP A 113 -2.63 12.63 -15.73
C ASP A 113 -1.39 12.85 -14.85
N SER A 114 -1.59 13.22 -13.58
CA SER A 114 -0.49 13.44 -12.65
C SER A 114 -0.90 13.17 -11.20
N THR A 115 -0.25 12.17 -10.60
CA THR A 115 -0.43 11.85 -9.18
C THR A 115 0.18 12.91 -8.25
N LEU A 116 1.13 13.72 -8.74
CA LEU A 116 1.72 14.80 -7.94
C LEU A 116 0.71 15.87 -7.55
N ARG A 117 -0.32 16.12 -8.38
CA ARG A 117 -1.40 17.07 -8.05
C ARG A 117 -2.20 16.69 -6.81
N LEU A 118 -2.24 15.40 -6.47
CA LEU A 118 -2.94 14.91 -5.29
C LEU A 118 -2.35 15.43 -3.98
N ARG A 119 -1.08 15.87 -3.95
CA ARG A 119 -0.42 16.43 -2.77
C ARG A 119 -1.13 17.67 -2.20
N ASN A 120 -1.87 18.41 -3.04
CA ASN A 120 -2.67 19.56 -2.64
C ASN A 120 -4.17 19.23 -2.44
N ASN A 121 -4.57 17.97 -2.64
CA ASN A 121 -5.95 17.58 -2.43
C ASN A 121 -6.23 17.33 -0.94
N ASP A 122 -7.08 18.18 -0.34
CA ASP A 122 -7.42 18.11 1.09
C ASP A 122 -8.05 16.77 1.50
N LYS A 123 -8.87 16.15 0.60
CA LYS A 123 -9.47 14.83 0.87
C LYS A 123 -8.38 13.74 0.97
N ILE A 124 -7.35 13.80 0.12
CA ILE A 124 -6.22 12.86 0.16
C ILE A 124 -5.40 13.05 1.43
N ARG A 125 -5.08 14.30 1.81
CA ARG A 125 -4.36 14.61 3.04
C ARG A 125 -5.08 14.07 4.27
N LYS A 126 -6.39 14.31 4.36
CA LYS A 126 -7.25 13.84 5.45
C LYS A 126 -7.43 12.32 5.46
N LEU A 127 -7.54 11.69 4.29
CA LEU A 127 -7.68 10.23 4.14
C LEU A 127 -6.47 9.50 4.73
N PHE A 128 -5.27 9.86 4.31
CA PHE A 128 -4.06 9.21 4.82
C PHE A 128 -3.77 9.57 6.27
N CYS A 129 -4.07 10.80 6.70
CA CYS A 129 -3.99 11.19 8.11
C CYS A 129 -4.88 10.29 8.99
N GLU A 130 -6.13 10.07 8.59
CA GLU A 130 -7.07 9.18 9.30
C GLU A 130 -6.53 7.74 9.37
N ILE A 131 -6.02 7.21 8.26
CA ILE A 131 -5.40 5.88 8.23
C ILE A 131 -4.24 5.80 9.21
N MET A 132 -3.35 6.80 9.25
CA MET A 132 -2.21 6.82 10.18
C MET A 132 -2.68 6.82 11.64
N CYS A 133 -3.68 7.64 11.98
CA CYS A 133 -4.27 7.67 13.33
C CYS A 133 -4.84 6.30 13.73
N ILE A 134 -5.63 5.68 12.86
CA ILE A 134 -6.26 4.38 13.11
C ILE A 134 -5.21 3.28 13.29
N LEU A 135 -4.20 3.24 12.43
CA LEU A 135 -3.16 2.21 12.51
C LEU A 135 -2.28 2.39 13.77
N CYS A 136 -2.01 3.62 14.18
CA CYS A 136 -1.29 3.89 15.43
C CYS A 136 -2.07 3.44 16.68
N ASP A 137 -3.40 3.59 16.68
CA ASP A 137 -4.28 3.20 17.80
C ASP A 137 -4.72 1.73 17.75
N ALA A 138 -4.52 1.05 16.64
CA ALA A 138 -5.00 -0.31 16.42
C ALA A 138 -4.42 -1.30 17.45
N LYS A 139 -5.30 -2.16 18.01
CA LYS A 139 -4.88 -3.32 18.80
C LYS A 139 -4.04 -4.25 17.93
N ARG A 140 -2.95 -4.76 18.48
CA ARG A 140 -1.96 -5.54 17.74
C ARG A 140 -1.93 -6.99 18.17
N ARG A 141 -1.77 -7.84 17.20
CA ARG A 141 -1.44 -9.25 17.37
C ARG A 141 -0.52 -9.64 16.23
N HIS A 142 0.77 -9.83 16.50
CA HIS A 142 1.73 -10.14 15.45
C HIS A 142 1.35 -11.38 14.66
N SER A 143 1.60 -11.33 13.35
CA SER A 143 1.56 -12.49 12.48
C SER A 143 2.64 -13.50 12.87
N PHE A 144 2.53 -14.71 12.32
CA PHE A 144 3.57 -15.74 12.44
C PHE A 144 4.91 -15.25 11.91
N ASP A 145 5.98 -15.80 12.46
CA ASP A 145 7.30 -15.66 11.89
C ASP A 145 7.38 -16.33 10.52
N ASN A 146 8.30 -15.86 9.70
CA ASN A 146 8.48 -16.44 8.38
C ASN A 146 8.86 -17.92 8.47
N VAL A 147 8.04 -18.78 7.89
CA VAL A 147 8.37 -20.18 7.69
C VAL A 147 9.46 -20.26 6.62
N LYS A 148 10.48 -21.06 6.89
CA LYS A 148 11.60 -21.31 5.96
C LYS A 148 11.46 -22.73 5.39
N ILE A 149 11.51 -22.85 4.07
CA ILE A 149 11.57 -24.12 3.38
C ILE A 149 13.04 -24.56 3.31
N LYS A 150 13.32 -25.77 3.77
CA LYS A 150 14.66 -26.36 3.68
C LYS A 150 14.84 -27.00 2.29
N PRO A 151 16.08 -27.11 1.78
CA PRO A 151 16.33 -27.79 0.49
C PRO A 151 15.75 -29.21 0.42
N ASP A 152 15.82 -29.95 1.54
CA ASP A 152 15.29 -31.32 1.65
C ASP A 152 13.75 -31.37 1.56
N ASP A 153 13.06 -30.29 1.94
CA ASP A 153 11.60 -30.18 1.82
C ASP A 153 11.12 -30.15 0.36
N MET A 154 12.02 -29.96 -0.59
CA MET A 154 11.69 -30.01 -2.02
C MET A 154 11.87 -31.42 -2.63
N ASN A 155 12.28 -32.40 -1.83
CA ASN A 155 12.37 -33.78 -2.24
C ASN A 155 11.06 -34.53 -1.87
N MET A 156 10.41 -35.14 -2.86
CA MET A 156 9.15 -35.87 -2.68
C MET A 156 9.25 -37.03 -1.68
N LEU A 157 10.43 -37.62 -1.52
CA LEU A 157 10.61 -38.72 -0.57
C LEU A 157 10.55 -38.26 0.89
N THR A 158 11.03 -37.06 1.17
CA THR A 158 11.06 -36.50 2.54
C THR A 158 9.81 -35.72 2.89
N ILE A 159 9.18 -35.05 1.91
CA ILE A 159 8.02 -34.19 2.16
C ILE A 159 6.73 -34.98 2.39
N LYS A 160 6.61 -36.21 1.84
CA LYS A 160 5.40 -37.01 1.96
C LYS A 160 4.98 -37.28 3.41
N ASP A 161 5.92 -37.30 4.36
CA ASP A 161 5.64 -37.50 5.78
C ASP A 161 4.90 -36.30 6.41
N LYS A 162 4.92 -35.13 5.73
CA LYS A 162 4.21 -33.93 6.14
C LYS A 162 2.76 -33.89 5.59
N PHE A 163 2.41 -34.77 4.66
CA PHE A 163 1.06 -34.85 4.13
C PHE A 163 0.11 -35.40 5.21
N LYS A 164 -0.97 -34.66 5.46
CA LYS A 164 -1.96 -34.97 6.51
C LYS A 164 -3.38 -35.02 5.98
N ALA A 165 -3.62 -34.59 4.76
CA ALA A 165 -4.94 -34.62 4.15
C ALA A 165 -5.41 -36.07 3.97
N PRO A 166 -6.58 -36.46 4.50
CA PRO A 166 -7.08 -37.85 4.44
C PRO A 166 -7.51 -38.27 3.03
N THR A 167 -7.83 -37.29 2.16
CA THR A 167 -8.31 -37.54 0.79
C THR A 167 -7.74 -36.48 -0.17
N ALA A 168 -7.84 -36.77 -1.47
CA ALA A 168 -7.43 -35.84 -2.53
C ALA A 168 -8.53 -34.81 -2.88
N SER A 169 -9.71 -34.92 -2.31
CA SER A 169 -10.89 -34.12 -2.68
C SER A 169 -10.72 -32.60 -2.43
N TYR A 170 -9.90 -32.23 -1.46
CA TYR A 170 -9.67 -30.81 -1.16
C TYR A 170 -8.96 -30.07 -2.31
N GLY A 171 -8.01 -30.74 -2.97
CA GLY A 171 -7.32 -30.20 -4.14
C GLY A 171 -8.21 -30.24 -5.39
N GLU A 172 -9.02 -31.28 -5.57
CA GLU A 172 -9.95 -31.43 -6.69
C GLU A 172 -11.01 -30.33 -6.73
N GLU A 173 -11.45 -29.82 -5.57
CA GLU A 173 -12.38 -28.68 -5.50
C GLU A 173 -11.78 -27.38 -6.06
N VAL A 174 -10.47 -27.24 -6.09
CA VAL A 174 -9.77 -25.98 -6.38
C VAL A 174 -9.07 -25.99 -7.72
N LEU A 175 -8.38 -27.08 -8.05
CA LEU A 175 -7.57 -27.14 -9.27
C LEU A 175 -8.45 -27.28 -10.50
N MET A 176 -8.10 -26.51 -11.53
CA MET A 176 -8.72 -26.54 -12.85
C MET A 176 -7.89 -27.38 -13.82
N THR A 177 -8.42 -27.64 -15.00
CA THR A 177 -7.84 -28.58 -15.97
C THR A 177 -6.45 -28.20 -16.45
N GLU A 178 -6.20 -26.89 -16.65
CA GLU A 178 -4.92 -26.35 -17.14
C GLU A 178 -3.94 -26.00 -15.98
N ASP A 179 -4.32 -26.25 -14.73
CA ASP A 179 -3.42 -26.00 -13.60
C ASP A 179 -2.26 -27.00 -13.56
N PRO A 180 -1.08 -26.59 -13.06
CA PRO A 180 0.09 -27.47 -12.95
C PRO A 180 -0.20 -28.68 -12.04
N LYS A 181 -0.18 -29.85 -12.60
CA LYS A 181 -0.50 -31.12 -11.87
C LYS A 181 0.50 -31.43 -10.78
N GLU A 182 1.73 -30.94 -10.92
CA GLU A 182 2.80 -31.08 -9.94
C GLU A 182 2.48 -30.38 -8.62
N LEU A 183 1.63 -29.35 -8.66
CA LEU A 183 1.19 -28.63 -7.46
C LEU A 183 0.06 -29.33 -6.72
N PHE A 184 -0.58 -30.34 -7.31
CA PHE A 184 -1.78 -30.99 -6.76
C PHE A 184 -1.62 -31.44 -5.30
N PRO A 185 -0.57 -32.19 -4.88
CA PRO A 185 -0.43 -32.65 -3.51
C PRO A 185 -0.34 -31.49 -2.51
N PHE A 186 0.38 -30.42 -2.87
CA PHE A 186 0.64 -29.26 -2.02
C PHE A 186 -0.58 -28.36 -1.90
N VAL A 187 -1.32 -28.20 -2.99
CA VAL A 187 -2.60 -27.48 -3.02
C VAL A 187 -3.63 -28.24 -2.18
N ASN A 188 -3.68 -29.59 -2.28
CA ASN A 188 -4.55 -30.42 -1.46
C ASN A 188 -4.25 -30.27 0.03
N GLU A 189 -2.99 -30.30 0.42
CA GLU A 189 -2.55 -30.13 1.80
C GLU A 189 -2.85 -28.71 2.33
N LEU A 190 -2.62 -27.68 1.50
CA LEU A 190 -2.97 -26.30 1.86
C LEU A 190 -4.48 -26.17 2.07
N ALA A 191 -5.27 -26.69 1.12
CA ALA A 191 -6.73 -26.64 1.20
C ALA A 191 -7.26 -27.38 2.43
N TYR A 192 -6.72 -28.57 2.75
CA TYR A 192 -7.06 -29.31 3.97
C TYR A 192 -6.69 -28.50 5.22
N SER A 193 -5.47 -27.93 5.27
CA SER A 193 -4.95 -27.25 6.45
C SER A 193 -5.78 -26.04 6.89
N VAL A 194 -6.52 -25.38 5.98
CA VAL A 194 -7.38 -24.23 6.29
C VAL A 194 -8.82 -24.62 6.58
N THR A 195 -9.20 -25.90 6.44
CA THR A 195 -10.54 -26.37 6.83
C THR A 195 -10.71 -26.41 8.34
N LYS A 196 -11.96 -26.49 8.81
CA LYS A 196 -12.25 -26.70 10.24
C LYS A 196 -11.65 -27.98 10.78
N THR A 197 -11.55 -29.02 9.96
CA THR A 197 -11.04 -30.34 10.35
C THR A 197 -9.52 -30.35 10.41
N GLY A 198 -8.85 -29.81 9.38
CA GLY A 198 -7.39 -29.73 9.33
C GLY A 198 -6.83 -28.72 10.34
N ASN A 199 -7.41 -27.53 10.36
CA ASN A 199 -7.16 -26.41 11.30
C ASN A 199 -5.71 -26.24 11.74
N ASN A 200 -4.79 -26.21 10.77
CA ASN A 200 -3.38 -26.13 11.04
C ASN A 200 -2.72 -24.94 10.32
N GLN A 201 -2.68 -23.81 11.01
CA GLN A 201 -2.12 -22.56 10.48
C GLN A 201 -0.67 -22.66 10.06
N MET A 202 0.17 -23.33 10.88
CA MET A 202 1.60 -23.46 10.60
C MET A 202 1.83 -24.26 9.33
N MET A 203 1.08 -25.35 9.13
CA MET A 203 1.18 -26.14 7.91
C MET A 203 0.59 -25.39 6.70
N ALA A 204 -0.47 -24.63 6.87
CA ALA A 204 -0.99 -23.77 5.80
C ALA A 204 0.04 -22.73 5.36
N CYS A 205 0.70 -22.04 6.31
CA CYS A 205 1.79 -21.10 5.99
C CYS A 205 2.99 -21.83 5.34
N TYR A 206 3.32 -23.03 5.81
CA TYR A 206 4.38 -23.84 5.24
C TYR A 206 4.10 -24.18 3.77
N TRP A 207 2.88 -24.61 3.43
CA TRP A 207 2.53 -24.95 2.05
C TRP A 207 2.53 -23.74 1.12
N ILE A 208 2.15 -22.55 1.61
CA ILE A 208 2.31 -21.31 0.83
C ILE A 208 3.79 -21.04 0.51
N GLU A 209 4.66 -21.11 1.51
CA GLU A 209 6.09 -20.87 1.29
C GLU A 209 6.72 -21.96 0.40
N TRP A 210 6.21 -23.20 0.49
CA TRP A 210 6.63 -24.29 -0.40
C TRP A 210 6.27 -23.98 -1.86
N ILE A 211 5.02 -23.56 -2.12
CA ILE A 211 4.57 -23.16 -3.48
C ILE A 211 5.41 -21.99 -4.00
N PHE A 212 5.76 -21.02 -3.17
CA PHE A 212 6.63 -19.91 -3.56
C PHE A 212 8.06 -20.37 -3.88
N GLU A 213 8.59 -21.31 -3.12
CA GLU A 213 9.91 -21.85 -3.39
C GLU A 213 9.91 -22.69 -4.66
N TYR A 214 8.87 -23.45 -4.91
CA TYR A 214 8.69 -24.17 -6.16
C TYR A 214 8.66 -23.21 -7.36
N GLU A 215 7.89 -22.13 -7.27
CA GLU A 215 7.87 -21.07 -8.31
C GLU A 215 9.27 -20.45 -8.54
N ASN A 216 10.04 -20.23 -7.46
CA ASN A 216 11.41 -19.73 -7.57
C ASN A 216 12.32 -20.68 -8.33
N ARG A 217 12.23 -21.99 -8.05
CA ARG A 217 13.01 -23.02 -8.73
C ARG A 217 12.65 -23.13 -10.20
N CYS A 218 11.37 -23.14 -10.53
CA CYS A 218 10.94 -23.10 -11.94
C CYS A 218 11.51 -21.87 -12.66
N LYS A 219 11.45 -20.70 -12.03
CA LYS A 219 12.04 -19.47 -12.58
C LYS A 219 13.55 -19.56 -12.79
N ALA A 220 14.28 -20.18 -11.85
CA ALA A 220 15.73 -20.41 -11.96
C ALA A 220 16.07 -21.34 -13.14
N LEU A 221 15.22 -22.32 -13.40
CA LEU A 221 15.31 -23.24 -14.55
C LEU A 221 14.79 -22.63 -15.86
N LYS A 222 14.33 -21.34 -15.82
CA LYS A 222 13.67 -20.64 -16.93
C LYS A 222 12.36 -21.30 -17.39
N GLU A 223 11.77 -22.12 -16.55
CA GLU A 223 10.47 -22.69 -16.77
C GLU A 223 9.39 -21.71 -16.32
N LYS A 224 8.39 -21.48 -17.17
CA LYS A 224 7.27 -20.61 -16.84
C LYS A 224 6.14 -21.50 -16.30
N ILE A 225 5.78 -21.28 -15.05
CA ILE A 225 4.64 -21.94 -14.44
C ILE A 225 3.47 -20.97 -14.36
N PHE A 226 2.31 -21.41 -14.85
CA PHE A 226 1.07 -20.62 -14.85
C PHE A 226 -0.08 -21.52 -14.42
N CYS A 227 -1.10 -20.92 -13.80
CA CYS A 227 -2.37 -21.57 -13.59
C CYS A 227 -3.36 -21.22 -14.71
N GLU A 228 -4.47 -21.95 -14.75
CA GLU A 228 -5.63 -21.56 -15.54
C GLU A 228 -6.13 -20.19 -15.07
N ARG A 229 -6.65 -19.38 -16.00
CA ARG A 229 -7.07 -18.01 -15.71
C ARG A 229 -8.12 -17.95 -14.61
N ARG A 230 -7.85 -17.16 -13.58
CA ARG A 230 -8.79 -16.89 -12.48
C ARG A 230 -9.48 -15.53 -12.67
N ASN A 231 -10.74 -15.57 -13.16
CA ASN A 231 -11.51 -14.34 -13.47
C ASN A 231 -11.90 -13.53 -12.23
N PHE A 232 -11.90 -14.12 -11.03
CA PHE A 232 -12.16 -13.39 -9.79
C PHE A 232 -11.03 -12.41 -9.43
N ALA A 233 -9.80 -12.63 -9.93
CA ALA A 233 -8.67 -11.75 -9.69
C ALA A 233 -8.80 -10.45 -10.49
N LYS A 234 -9.11 -9.35 -9.79
CA LYS A 234 -9.26 -8.01 -10.41
C LYS A 234 -7.91 -7.36 -10.68
N VAL A 235 -7.14 -7.96 -11.58
CA VAL A 235 -5.79 -7.54 -11.99
C VAL A 235 -5.69 -7.58 -13.52
N ASP A 236 -4.58 -7.07 -14.06
CA ASP A 236 -4.30 -7.16 -15.50
C ASP A 236 -4.43 -8.59 -16.00
N SER A 237 -5.00 -8.77 -17.18
CA SER A 237 -5.29 -10.09 -17.77
C SER A 237 -4.06 -11.01 -17.85
N LYS A 238 -2.88 -10.44 -18.09
CA LYS A 238 -1.59 -11.15 -18.10
C LYS A 238 -1.19 -11.72 -16.74
N CYS A 239 -1.65 -11.08 -15.64
CA CYS A 239 -1.35 -11.50 -14.28
C CYS A 239 -2.40 -12.47 -13.72
N GLN A 240 -3.54 -12.67 -14.39
CA GLN A 240 -4.61 -13.58 -13.96
C GLN A 240 -4.24 -15.07 -14.04
N LYS A 241 -3.08 -15.39 -14.61
CA LYS A 241 -2.52 -16.74 -14.72
C LYS A 241 -1.41 -17.04 -13.70
N ASP A 242 -1.12 -16.11 -12.78
CA ASP A 242 -0.10 -16.34 -11.76
C ASP A 242 -0.59 -17.41 -10.76
N ILE A 243 0.27 -18.36 -10.37
CA ILE A 243 -0.08 -19.49 -9.51
C ILE A 243 -0.62 -19.08 -8.13
N ILE A 244 -0.34 -17.85 -7.71
CA ILE A 244 -0.84 -17.26 -6.47
C ILE A 244 -2.38 -17.28 -6.38
N TRP A 245 -3.07 -17.27 -7.53
CA TRP A 245 -4.52 -17.28 -7.56
C TRP A 245 -5.12 -18.63 -7.20
N ILE A 246 -4.37 -19.72 -7.31
CA ILE A 246 -4.78 -21.03 -6.76
C ILE A 246 -4.89 -20.93 -5.23
N ILE A 247 -3.94 -20.27 -4.57
CA ILE A 247 -3.97 -20.06 -3.12
C ILE A 247 -5.18 -19.20 -2.71
N TRP A 248 -5.44 -18.10 -3.42
CA TRP A 248 -6.61 -17.27 -3.16
C TRP A 248 -7.92 -17.99 -3.45
N ASP A 249 -7.99 -18.87 -4.44
CA ASP A 249 -9.17 -19.70 -4.74
C ASP A 249 -9.50 -20.62 -3.56
N ILE A 250 -8.48 -21.25 -2.95
CA ILE A 250 -8.64 -22.04 -1.72
C ILE A 250 -9.29 -21.19 -0.62
N PHE A 251 -8.76 -20.00 -0.36
CA PHE A 251 -9.23 -19.13 0.72
C PHE A 251 -10.67 -18.65 0.49
N LEU A 252 -10.99 -18.26 -0.73
CA LEU A 252 -12.33 -17.81 -1.10
C LEU A 252 -13.34 -18.93 -0.94
N LYS A 253 -13.07 -20.11 -1.51
CA LYS A 253 -13.96 -21.29 -1.41
C LYS A 253 -14.16 -21.76 0.02
N GLU A 254 -13.09 -21.80 0.83
CA GLU A 254 -13.23 -22.16 2.23
C GLU A 254 -14.00 -21.08 3.01
N SER A 255 -13.85 -19.79 2.67
CA SER A 255 -14.61 -18.72 3.31
C SER A 255 -16.11 -18.80 3.03
N GLU A 256 -16.52 -19.32 1.86
CA GLU A 256 -17.93 -19.54 1.52
C GLU A 256 -18.62 -20.54 2.46
N LYS A 257 -17.85 -21.48 3.02
CA LYS A 257 -18.30 -22.44 4.04
C LYS A 257 -18.39 -21.83 5.45
N ARG A 258 -18.03 -20.54 5.60
CA ARG A 258 -17.98 -19.80 6.88
C ARG A 258 -19.09 -18.74 6.98
N THR A 259 -19.04 -17.94 8.03
CA THR A 259 -20.01 -16.86 8.24
C THR A 259 -19.87 -15.75 7.20
N LYS A 260 -20.94 -15.01 6.92
CA LYS A 260 -20.94 -13.89 5.97
C LYS A 260 -19.88 -12.82 6.29
N ILE A 261 -19.53 -12.65 7.55
CA ILE A 261 -18.52 -11.69 7.96
C ILE A 261 -17.11 -12.15 7.58
N ILE A 262 -16.82 -13.45 7.71
CA ILE A 262 -15.56 -14.06 7.26
C ILE A 262 -15.45 -13.95 5.74
N GLN A 263 -16.52 -14.21 4.99
CA GLN A 263 -16.55 -13.99 3.55
C GLN A 263 -16.24 -12.54 3.18
N LYS A 264 -16.85 -11.57 3.89
CA LYS A 264 -16.60 -10.14 3.66
C LYS A 264 -15.15 -9.76 3.96
N LEU A 265 -14.58 -10.27 5.05
CA LEU A 265 -13.17 -10.06 5.37
C LEU A 265 -12.25 -10.66 4.31
N MET A 266 -12.53 -11.89 3.86
CA MET A 266 -11.72 -12.55 2.84
C MET A 266 -11.74 -11.80 1.52
N ASN A 267 -12.92 -11.35 1.08
CA ASN A 267 -13.07 -10.53 -0.12
C ASN A 267 -12.33 -9.18 0.01
N ALA A 268 -12.36 -8.54 1.19
CA ALA A 268 -11.60 -7.33 1.44
C ALA A 268 -10.09 -7.58 1.35
N LEU A 269 -9.56 -8.65 1.97
CA LEU A 269 -8.15 -9.01 1.86
C LEU A 269 -7.73 -9.30 0.43
N MET A 270 -8.57 -10.01 -0.33
CA MET A 270 -8.34 -10.25 -1.76
C MET A 270 -8.29 -8.94 -2.56
N SER A 271 -9.22 -8.01 -2.31
CA SER A 271 -9.25 -6.68 -2.93
C SER A 271 -7.97 -5.88 -2.63
N LEU A 272 -7.52 -5.91 -1.35
CA LEU A 272 -6.26 -5.30 -0.91
C LEU A 272 -5.04 -5.93 -1.58
N PHE A 273 -5.05 -7.27 -1.73
CA PHE A 273 -3.97 -8.00 -2.38
C PHE A 273 -3.85 -7.66 -3.87
N CYS A 274 -4.97 -7.41 -4.55
CA CYS A 274 -5.01 -7.04 -5.97
C CYS A 274 -4.59 -5.59 -6.27
N LEU A 275 -4.37 -4.74 -5.26
CA LEU A 275 -4.05 -3.33 -5.46
C LEU A 275 -2.79 -3.14 -6.29
N LYS A 276 -2.90 -2.60 -7.53
CA LYS A 276 -1.77 -2.43 -8.47
C LYS A 276 -0.86 -3.68 -8.51
N TYR A 277 -1.47 -4.85 -8.64
CA TYR A 277 -0.75 -6.12 -8.65
C TYR A 277 0.22 -6.22 -9.82
N THR A 278 1.40 -6.71 -9.55
CA THR A 278 2.41 -7.10 -10.53
C THR A 278 2.99 -8.45 -10.15
N THR A 279 3.41 -9.25 -11.13
CA THR A 279 4.04 -10.55 -10.86
C THR A 279 5.23 -10.39 -9.91
N GLY A 280 5.23 -11.16 -8.82
CA GLY A 280 6.25 -11.10 -7.77
C GLY A 280 5.92 -10.19 -6.58
N CYS A 281 4.88 -9.34 -6.64
CA CYS A 281 4.46 -8.55 -5.47
C CYS A 281 3.88 -9.42 -4.34
N HIS A 282 3.46 -10.66 -4.63
CA HIS A 282 2.94 -11.62 -3.65
C HIS A 282 3.93 -11.85 -2.50
N LYS A 283 5.26 -11.87 -2.77
CA LYS A 283 6.28 -12.02 -1.73
C LYS A 283 6.26 -10.88 -0.71
N LYS A 284 5.99 -9.65 -1.16
CA LYS A 284 5.85 -8.48 -0.28
C LYS A 284 4.54 -8.50 0.51
N ARG A 285 3.48 -9.08 -0.07
CA ARG A 285 2.12 -9.13 0.48
C ARG A 285 1.76 -10.46 1.14
N LYS A 286 2.73 -11.36 1.36
CA LYS A 286 2.47 -12.68 1.93
C LYS A 286 1.80 -12.63 3.30
N ASN A 287 2.05 -11.59 4.10
CA ASN A 287 1.38 -11.43 5.39
C ASN A 287 -0.14 -11.24 5.26
N LEU A 288 -0.67 -10.75 4.12
CA LEU A 288 -2.12 -10.74 3.87
C LEU A 288 -2.67 -12.17 3.76
N MET A 289 -1.92 -13.09 3.14
CA MET A 289 -2.31 -14.50 3.06
C MET A 289 -2.18 -15.20 4.42
N TYR A 290 -1.18 -14.86 5.21
CA TYR A 290 -1.04 -15.35 6.58
C TYR A 290 -2.21 -14.88 7.45
N LEU A 291 -2.65 -13.62 7.27
CA LEU A 291 -3.86 -13.12 7.92
C LEU A 291 -5.11 -13.87 7.45
N ALA A 292 -5.23 -14.16 6.15
CA ALA A 292 -6.33 -14.96 5.61
C ALA A 292 -6.38 -16.36 6.24
N ILE A 293 -5.23 -17.04 6.37
CA ILE A 293 -5.12 -18.32 7.07
C ILE A 293 -5.60 -18.18 8.52
N SER A 294 -5.14 -17.17 9.25
CA SER A 294 -5.51 -16.96 10.64
C SER A 294 -7.01 -16.71 10.80
N ILE A 295 -7.63 -15.96 9.87
CA ILE A 295 -9.08 -15.74 9.86
C ILE A 295 -9.86 -17.06 9.64
N LEU A 296 -9.31 -17.99 8.86
CA LEU A 296 -9.96 -19.28 8.59
C LEU A 296 -9.77 -20.29 9.72
N CYS A 297 -8.63 -20.26 10.40
CA CYS A 297 -8.24 -21.29 11.37
C CYS A 297 -8.44 -20.89 12.82
N GLU A 298 -8.39 -19.60 13.16
CA GLU A 298 -8.50 -19.14 14.55
C GLU A 298 -9.89 -18.60 14.89
N ASP A 299 -10.30 -18.86 16.12
CA ASP A 299 -11.42 -18.12 16.70
C ASP A 299 -10.94 -16.72 17.10
N PHE A 300 -11.61 -15.69 16.62
CA PHE A 300 -11.32 -14.30 16.95
C PHE A 300 -12.59 -13.49 17.12
N THR A 301 -12.47 -12.44 17.93
CA THR A 301 -13.56 -11.50 18.14
C THR A 301 -13.41 -10.33 17.17
N LEU A 302 -14.46 -10.06 16.41
CA LEU A 302 -14.51 -8.87 15.56
C LEU A 302 -14.68 -7.62 16.43
N GLU A 303 -13.71 -6.73 16.34
CA GLU A 303 -13.88 -5.40 16.93
C GLU A 303 -14.95 -4.66 16.11
N LYS A 304 -16.01 -4.19 16.82
CA LYS A 304 -17.11 -3.46 16.19
C LYS A 304 -16.70 -2.06 15.79
N GLU A 305 -15.77 -1.47 16.51
CA GLU A 305 -15.31 -0.11 16.31
C GLU A 305 -13.91 -0.08 15.72
N ILE A 306 -13.75 0.62 14.60
CA ILE A 306 -12.45 0.84 13.98
C ILE A 306 -11.67 1.90 14.75
N ILE A 307 -12.37 2.94 15.22
CA ILE A 307 -11.85 4.01 16.09
C ILE A 307 -12.55 3.90 17.43
N ARG A 308 -11.80 3.79 18.50
CA ARG A 308 -12.36 3.84 19.85
C ARG A 308 -13.07 5.17 20.08
N HIS A 309 -14.24 5.17 20.68
CA HIS A 309 -15.01 6.40 20.96
C HIS A 309 -14.18 7.48 21.65
N SER A 310 -13.33 7.09 22.60
CA SER A 310 -12.42 8.00 23.31
C SER A 310 -11.40 8.69 22.40
N GLN A 311 -11.09 8.12 21.24
CA GLN A 311 -10.09 8.63 20.28
C GLN A 311 -10.70 9.37 19.09
N ALA A 312 -12.01 9.26 18.85
CA ALA A 312 -12.67 9.87 17.71
C ALA A 312 -12.49 11.40 17.66
N GLY A 313 -12.58 12.07 18.80
CA GLY A 313 -12.33 13.51 18.92
C GLY A 313 -10.90 13.89 18.58
N LEU A 314 -9.91 13.12 19.05
CA LEU A 314 -8.49 13.31 18.75
C LEU A 314 -8.21 13.15 17.25
N VAL A 315 -8.71 12.08 16.64
CA VAL A 315 -8.56 11.83 15.20
C VAL A 315 -9.11 12.98 14.37
N ASN A 316 -10.31 13.49 14.72
CA ASN A 316 -10.90 14.65 14.03
C ASN A 316 -10.05 15.92 14.19
N THR A 317 -9.52 16.17 15.38
CA THR A 317 -8.63 17.31 15.64
C THR A 317 -7.35 17.23 14.82
N ILE A 318 -6.71 16.06 14.76
CA ILE A 318 -5.48 15.84 13.97
C ILE A 318 -5.77 16.01 12.47
N LYS A 319 -6.89 15.46 11.97
CA LYS A 319 -7.33 15.65 10.57
C LYS A 319 -7.53 17.12 10.19
N GLN A 320 -8.08 17.92 11.09
CA GLN A 320 -8.26 19.36 10.85
C GLN A 320 -6.92 20.11 10.82
N LYS A 321 -5.94 19.64 11.59
CA LYS A 321 -4.60 20.25 11.69
C LYS A 321 -3.58 19.67 10.71
N ILE A 322 -3.95 18.70 9.85
CA ILE A 322 -2.98 17.99 9.01
C ILE A 322 -2.20 18.94 8.09
N ASN A 323 -2.79 20.03 7.66
CA ASN A 323 -2.13 21.01 6.79
C ASN A 323 -0.90 21.66 7.45
N SER A 324 -0.77 21.69 8.78
CA SER A 324 0.44 22.14 9.45
C SER A 324 1.67 21.30 9.12
N VAL A 325 1.46 19.98 8.89
CA VAL A 325 2.53 19.07 8.45
C VAL A 325 2.99 19.44 7.03
N TYR A 326 2.05 19.75 6.14
CA TYR A 326 2.38 20.15 4.77
C TYR A 326 3.08 21.52 4.71
N VAL A 327 2.76 22.47 5.61
CA VAL A 327 3.52 23.72 5.77
C VAL A 327 4.97 23.43 6.15
N GLN A 328 5.24 22.45 7.02
CA GLN A 328 6.60 22.05 7.36
C GLN A 328 7.35 21.48 6.16
N ILE A 329 6.70 20.57 5.40
CA ILE A 329 7.30 19.94 4.21
C ILE A 329 7.54 20.98 3.12
N LYS A 330 6.63 21.93 2.93
CA LYS A 330 6.73 23.03 1.96
C LYS A 330 8.03 23.82 2.09
N LYS A 331 8.59 23.95 3.28
CA LYS A 331 9.89 24.63 3.48
C LYS A 331 11.04 24.02 2.67
N ASN A 332 10.88 22.79 2.20
CA ASN A 332 11.85 22.06 1.38
C ASN A 332 11.52 22.12 -0.13
N GLU A 333 10.65 23.04 -0.56
CA GLU A 333 10.43 23.34 -1.98
C GLU A 333 11.72 23.89 -2.61
N GLU A 334 12.07 23.39 -3.80
CA GLU A 334 13.29 23.78 -4.50
C GLU A 334 13.03 24.65 -5.72
N SER A 335 11.89 24.50 -6.32
CA SER A 335 11.50 25.17 -7.54
C SER A 335 10.12 25.78 -7.36
N THR A 336 10.07 26.90 -6.66
CA THR A 336 8.86 27.71 -6.61
C THR A 336 8.77 28.50 -7.89
N GLY A 337 7.92 28.03 -8.84
CA GLY A 337 7.67 28.75 -10.07
C GLY A 337 7.04 30.10 -9.77
N THR A 338 7.71 31.15 -10.17
CA THR A 338 7.10 32.49 -10.31
C THR A 338 6.13 32.55 -11.51
N GLU A 339 5.82 31.40 -12.11
CA GLU A 339 5.02 31.29 -13.33
C GLU A 339 3.55 31.60 -13.16
N TYR A 340 3.01 31.73 -11.95
CA TYR A 340 1.62 32.19 -11.79
C TYR A 340 1.42 33.63 -12.31
N LEU A 341 2.50 34.41 -12.41
CA LEU A 341 2.50 35.75 -13.00
C LEU A 341 2.48 35.73 -14.54
N PHE A 342 2.78 34.57 -15.17
CA PHE A 342 2.95 34.46 -16.62
C PHE A 342 2.22 33.24 -17.19
N HIS A 343 0.98 33.00 -16.77
CA HIS A 343 0.15 31.94 -17.34
C HIS A 343 0.09 32.07 -18.87
N GLY A 344 0.87 31.26 -19.58
CA GLY A 344 0.79 31.08 -21.03
C GLY A 344 2.07 31.24 -21.83
N MET A 345 3.21 31.68 -21.27
CA MET A 345 4.48 31.72 -22.00
C MET A 345 5.26 30.42 -21.85
N LYS A 346 5.62 29.82 -22.98
CA LYS A 346 6.51 28.64 -23.00
C LYS A 346 7.86 29.00 -22.36
N SER A 347 8.38 28.15 -21.46
CA SER A 347 9.62 28.35 -20.69
C SER A 347 10.84 28.76 -21.54
N SER A 348 10.94 28.26 -22.78
CA SER A 348 12.00 28.63 -23.72
C SER A 348 12.03 30.11 -24.10
N ASN A 349 10.89 30.80 -24.11
CA ASN A 349 10.82 32.23 -24.43
C ASN A 349 11.15 33.11 -23.22
N LEU A 350 10.83 32.65 -22.01
CA LEU A 350 11.12 33.36 -20.76
C LEU A 350 12.63 33.39 -20.48
N GLU A 351 13.30 32.23 -20.58
CA GLU A 351 14.76 32.14 -20.41
C GLU A 351 15.53 32.98 -21.43
N SER A 352 15.07 33.00 -22.69
CA SER A 352 15.67 33.85 -23.72
C SER A 352 15.44 35.33 -23.48
N THR A 353 14.30 35.70 -22.89
CA THR A 353 13.97 37.09 -22.53
C THR A 353 14.76 37.53 -21.30
N ILE A 354 14.91 36.70 -20.27
CA ILE A 354 15.75 36.96 -19.09
C ILE A 354 17.23 37.15 -19.51
N LYS A 355 17.77 36.23 -20.35
CA LYS A 355 19.13 36.37 -20.87
C LYS A 355 19.35 37.64 -21.68
N LYS A 356 18.34 38.10 -22.45
CA LYS A 356 18.40 39.38 -23.15
C LYS A 356 18.35 40.59 -22.22
N LEU A 357 17.53 40.53 -21.14
CA LEU A 357 17.47 41.58 -20.12
C LEU A 357 18.79 41.68 -19.33
N ASP A 358 19.36 40.53 -18.93
CA ASP A 358 20.65 40.49 -18.24
C ASP A 358 21.79 41.01 -19.12
N ALA A 359 21.77 40.66 -20.43
CA ALA A 359 22.72 41.22 -21.39
C ALA A 359 22.52 42.73 -21.58
N MET A 360 21.29 43.24 -21.60
CA MET A 360 21.06 44.71 -21.67
C MET A 360 21.48 45.44 -20.40
N ASN A 361 21.27 44.88 -19.22
CA ASN A 361 21.72 45.45 -17.96
C ASN A 361 23.26 45.48 -17.85
N SER A 362 23.95 44.46 -18.37
CA SER A 362 25.42 44.44 -18.42
C SER A 362 26.01 45.50 -19.39
N PHE A 363 25.27 45.97 -20.39
CA PHE A 363 25.68 47.09 -21.26
C PHE A 363 25.42 48.44 -20.64
N GLY A 364 24.52 48.57 -19.65
CA GLY A 364 24.24 49.85 -18.95
C GLY A 364 25.34 50.29 -17.96
N GLU A 365 26.17 49.37 -17.48
CA GLU A 365 27.23 49.68 -16.52
C GLU A 365 28.54 50.18 -17.13
N THR A 366 28.68 50.25 -18.46
CA THR A 366 29.90 50.63 -19.14
C THR A 366 29.92 52.07 -19.68
N PHE A 367 28.88 52.88 -19.43
CA PHE A 367 28.86 54.27 -19.86
C PHE A 367 28.92 55.23 -18.66
N VAL A 368 30.14 55.47 -18.14
CA VAL A 368 30.45 56.62 -17.31
C VAL A 368 31.11 57.68 -18.24
N PRO A 369 30.50 58.83 -18.50
CA PRO A 369 31.16 59.89 -19.23
C PRO A 369 32.31 60.44 -18.35
N ARG A 370 33.53 60.40 -18.85
CA ARG A 370 34.63 61.17 -18.26
C ARG A 370 34.40 62.63 -18.65
N LEU A 371 34.19 63.46 -17.64
CA LEU A 371 34.46 64.92 -17.68
C LEU A 371 35.91 65.15 -17.40
#